data_f1d72f8487b340c7975c204564f45d9d
#
_entry.id   f1d72f8487b340c7975c204564f45d9d
#
_cell.length_a   1.000
_cell.length_b   1.000
_cell.length_c   1.000
_cell.angle_alpha   90.00
_cell.angle_beta   90.00
_cell.angle_gamma   90.00
#
_symmetry.space_group_name_H-M   'P 1'
#
loop_
_entity.id
_entity.type
_entity.pdbx_description
1 polymer ?
#
loop_
_entity_poly.entity_id
_entity_poly.type
_entity_poly.pdbx_seq_one_letter_code
_entity_poly.pdbx_strand_id
1 'polypeptide(L)'
;MFSSSTPSSAEKSAAENGHDASAAWQKRLAQFWAIIANHPKTVAAIILLISMTLFLTLNVNGYWDFALPLRGKKLLALMVVGYAIGVSTLLFQTLTHNPILTPSLLGFDSLYVLLQSLLVFFLGAISFTSINPIAKFTLEIVLMFGASLLLFQLLFSKSSQDLTRLILVGVIFGVLFRSLSALIARLINPDDFVVVQSASYAQFNTVNPQLLGISFVICVISGLFIWRWRYQCDVLMLGKAQATNLGINYQRLAFGLLTVIAVLVATATALVGPVTFFGLLVCALTNRIARHMYHSERLILVSLVAMICLVLGQTVFEQVLGMAGVLSVVIELAGGLVFLLLIFMTQRR
;
A
#
# COMPACT_ATOMS: atom_id res chain seq x y z
N MET A 1 -64.37 -24.14 -18.28
CA MET A 1 -63.80 -23.85 -19.61
C MET A 1 -62.81 -22.73 -19.46
N PHE A 2 -61.52 -23.06 -19.33
CA PHE A 2 -60.43 -22.06 -19.35
C PHE A 2 -59.83 -22.12 -20.77
N SER A 3 -60.01 -21.02 -21.53
CA SER A 3 -59.42 -20.86 -22.85
C SER A 3 -57.93 -20.58 -22.70
N SER A 4 -57.09 -21.52 -23.07
CA SER A 4 -55.64 -21.34 -23.21
C SER A 4 -55.37 -20.50 -24.46
N SER A 5 -55.11 -19.19 -24.27
CA SER A 5 -54.64 -18.32 -25.34
C SER A 5 -53.19 -18.67 -25.67
N THR A 6 -52.95 -19.22 -26.86
CA THR A 6 -51.61 -19.40 -27.42
C THR A 6 -50.98 -18.03 -27.66
N PRO A 7 -49.73 -17.79 -27.24
CA PRO A 7 -49.06 -16.48 -27.42
C PRO A 7 -48.94 -16.20 -28.94
N SER A 8 -49.17 -14.93 -29.31
CA SER A 8 -49.13 -14.49 -30.70
C SER A 8 -47.72 -14.60 -31.28
N SER A 9 -47.62 -14.75 -32.61
CA SER A 9 -46.31 -14.82 -33.31
C SER A 9 -45.41 -13.62 -33.04
N ALA A 10 -45.99 -12.48 -32.75
CA ALA A 10 -45.26 -11.25 -32.35
C ALA A 10 -44.64 -11.35 -30.94
N GLU A 11 -45.32 -11.99 -29.98
CA GLU A 11 -44.78 -12.20 -28.63
C GLU A 11 -43.65 -13.23 -28.61
N LYS A 12 -43.72 -14.28 -29.44
CA LYS A 12 -42.64 -15.26 -29.63
C LYS A 12 -41.39 -14.60 -30.24
N SER A 13 -41.56 -13.76 -31.28
CA SER A 13 -40.46 -13.04 -31.91
C SER A 13 -39.81 -12.01 -30.99
N ALA A 14 -40.57 -11.33 -30.13
CA ALA A 14 -40.04 -10.40 -29.13
C ALA A 14 -39.25 -11.13 -28.01
N ALA A 15 -39.71 -12.31 -27.60
CA ALA A 15 -39.02 -13.15 -26.61
C ALA A 15 -37.71 -13.76 -27.17
N GLU A 16 -37.69 -14.21 -28.42
CA GLU A 16 -36.48 -14.69 -29.11
C GLU A 16 -35.45 -13.58 -29.30
N ASN A 17 -35.85 -12.37 -29.75
CA ASN A 17 -34.95 -11.21 -29.88
C ASN A 17 -34.39 -10.75 -28.53
N GLY A 18 -35.18 -10.83 -27.46
CA GLY A 18 -34.71 -10.52 -26.09
C GLY A 18 -33.67 -11.55 -25.57
N HIS A 19 -33.89 -12.83 -25.92
CA HIS A 19 -32.95 -13.90 -25.53
C HIS A 19 -31.62 -13.82 -26.28
N ASP A 20 -31.67 -13.51 -27.60
CA ASP A 20 -30.47 -13.31 -28.42
C ASP A 20 -29.67 -12.06 -28.01
N ALA A 21 -30.35 -10.97 -27.67
CA ALA A 21 -29.70 -9.78 -27.15
C ALA A 21 -28.99 -10.05 -25.81
N SER A 22 -29.62 -10.79 -24.90
CA SER A 22 -29.04 -11.17 -23.61
C SER A 22 -27.82 -12.10 -23.76
N ALA A 23 -27.89 -13.06 -24.68
CA ALA A 23 -26.80 -13.97 -25.01
C ALA A 23 -25.63 -13.23 -25.67
N ALA A 24 -25.89 -12.25 -26.53
CA ALA A 24 -24.86 -11.40 -27.13
C ALA A 24 -24.15 -10.51 -26.10
N TRP A 25 -24.88 -9.95 -25.13
CA TRP A 25 -24.34 -9.22 -24.03
C TRP A 25 -23.47 -10.08 -23.11
N GLN A 26 -23.92 -11.29 -22.77
CA GLN A 26 -23.15 -12.24 -21.99
C GLN A 26 -21.85 -12.65 -22.68
N LYS A 27 -21.87 -12.90 -24.00
CA LYS A 27 -20.69 -13.20 -24.80
C LYS A 27 -19.71 -12.00 -24.83
N ARG A 28 -20.21 -10.79 -25.01
CA ARG A 28 -19.37 -9.56 -24.94
C ARG A 28 -18.74 -9.35 -23.58
N LEU A 29 -19.51 -9.56 -22.51
CA LEU A 29 -18.99 -9.51 -21.15
C LEU A 29 -17.93 -10.59 -20.91
N ALA A 30 -18.17 -11.82 -21.35
CA ALA A 30 -17.19 -12.90 -21.24
C ALA A 30 -15.91 -12.61 -22.03
N GLN A 31 -16.01 -12.05 -23.24
CA GLN A 31 -14.86 -11.62 -24.04
C GLN A 31 -14.10 -10.46 -23.35
N PHE A 32 -14.81 -9.49 -22.78
CA PHE A 32 -14.21 -8.39 -22.02
C PHE A 32 -13.46 -8.91 -20.80
N TRP A 33 -14.05 -9.82 -20.03
CA TRP A 33 -13.39 -10.47 -18.89
C TRP A 33 -12.20 -11.32 -19.33
N ALA A 34 -12.27 -11.98 -20.47
CA ALA A 34 -11.16 -12.75 -21.05
C ALA A 34 -9.99 -11.83 -21.46
N ILE A 35 -10.26 -10.66 -22.02
CA ILE A 35 -9.23 -9.67 -22.35
C ILE A 35 -8.55 -9.15 -21.06
N ILE A 36 -9.33 -8.80 -20.04
CA ILE A 36 -8.82 -8.38 -18.72
C ILE A 36 -7.94 -9.47 -18.12
N ALA A 37 -8.41 -10.72 -18.14
CA ALA A 37 -7.68 -11.86 -17.61
C ALA A 37 -6.39 -12.16 -18.39
N ASN A 38 -6.37 -11.88 -19.71
CA ASN A 38 -5.20 -12.14 -20.55
C ASN A 38 -4.11 -11.08 -20.46
N HIS A 39 -4.48 -9.82 -20.19
CA HIS A 39 -3.54 -8.67 -20.15
C HIS A 39 -3.71 -7.81 -18.89
N PRO A 40 -3.55 -8.37 -17.69
CA PRO A 40 -3.86 -7.65 -16.43
C PRO A 40 -3.00 -6.39 -16.25
N LYS A 41 -1.74 -6.38 -16.73
CA LYS A 41 -0.84 -5.22 -16.64
C LYS A 41 -1.31 -4.06 -17.52
N THR A 42 -1.71 -4.34 -18.76
CA THR A 42 -2.18 -3.30 -19.69
C THR A 42 -3.50 -2.71 -19.23
N VAL A 43 -4.41 -3.54 -18.73
CA VAL A 43 -5.68 -3.08 -18.18
C VAL A 43 -5.45 -2.21 -16.94
N ALA A 44 -4.60 -2.66 -16.00
CA ALA A 44 -4.25 -1.86 -14.83
C ALA A 44 -3.60 -0.52 -15.22
N ALA A 45 -2.69 -0.50 -16.22
CA ALA A 45 -2.09 0.73 -16.71
C ALA A 45 -3.14 1.70 -17.32
N ILE A 46 -4.10 1.19 -18.08
CA ILE A 46 -5.20 2.00 -18.65
C ILE A 46 -6.07 2.57 -17.52
N ILE A 47 -6.45 1.75 -16.54
CA ILE A 47 -7.23 2.20 -15.38
C ILE A 47 -6.46 3.27 -14.59
N LEU A 48 -5.15 3.12 -14.42
CA LEU A 48 -4.32 4.12 -13.78
C LEU A 48 -4.35 5.45 -14.55
N LEU A 49 -4.17 5.41 -15.86
CA LEU A 49 -4.22 6.61 -16.71
C LEU A 49 -5.58 7.31 -16.61
N ILE A 50 -6.68 6.54 -16.66
CA ILE A 50 -8.03 7.09 -16.47
C ILE A 50 -8.17 7.72 -15.07
N SER A 51 -7.69 7.05 -14.04
CA SER A 51 -7.73 7.55 -12.66
C SER A 51 -6.94 8.84 -12.49
N MET A 52 -5.76 8.92 -13.11
CA MET A 52 -4.92 10.14 -13.12
C MET A 52 -5.60 11.31 -13.83
N THR A 53 -6.19 11.05 -15.01
CA THR A 53 -6.91 12.09 -15.75
C THR A 53 -8.13 12.57 -14.98
N LEU A 54 -8.92 11.66 -14.39
CA LEU A 54 -10.05 12.03 -13.52
C LEU A 54 -9.60 12.89 -12.34
N PHE A 55 -8.54 12.48 -11.64
CA PHE A 55 -8.02 13.24 -10.50
C PHE A 55 -7.57 14.66 -10.88
N LEU A 56 -6.93 14.81 -12.04
CA LEU A 56 -6.43 16.10 -12.49
C LEU A 56 -7.54 17.03 -13.03
N THR A 57 -8.58 16.47 -13.67
CA THR A 57 -9.56 17.26 -14.43
C THR A 57 -10.87 17.52 -13.69
N LEU A 58 -11.30 16.65 -12.77
CA LEU A 58 -12.56 16.80 -12.08
C LEU A 58 -12.60 18.10 -11.26
N ASN A 59 -13.67 18.88 -11.46
CA ASN A 59 -14.01 20.05 -10.63
C ASN A 59 -12.92 21.16 -10.58
N VAL A 60 -12.22 21.40 -11.68
CA VAL A 60 -11.17 22.45 -11.77
C VAL A 60 -11.75 23.85 -11.95
N ASN A 61 -13.03 23.98 -12.40
CA ASN A 61 -13.79 25.22 -12.55
C ASN A 61 -13.02 26.36 -13.26
N GLY A 62 -12.15 26.02 -14.22
CA GLY A 62 -11.40 27.00 -15.02
C GLY A 62 -10.08 27.51 -14.43
N TYR A 63 -9.74 27.19 -13.18
CA TYR A 63 -8.48 27.64 -12.53
C TYR A 63 -7.32 26.65 -12.75
N TRP A 64 -7.00 26.34 -14.01
CA TRP A 64 -6.01 25.33 -14.40
C TRP A 64 -4.59 25.65 -13.92
N ASP A 65 -4.16 26.91 -14.04
CA ASP A 65 -2.81 27.34 -13.68
C ASP A 65 -2.49 27.15 -12.20
N PHE A 66 -3.50 27.22 -11.34
CA PHE A 66 -3.35 26.98 -9.90
C PHE A 66 -3.56 25.51 -9.52
N ALA A 67 -4.59 24.88 -10.10
CA ALA A 67 -4.99 23.54 -9.72
C ALA A 67 -3.98 22.47 -10.20
N LEU A 68 -3.42 22.61 -11.41
CA LEU A 68 -2.56 21.61 -12.02
C LEU A 68 -1.25 21.38 -11.26
N PRO A 69 -0.48 22.42 -10.86
CA PRO A 69 0.73 22.22 -10.07
C PRO A 69 0.45 21.62 -8.69
N LEU A 70 -0.67 21.98 -8.06
CA LEU A 70 -1.05 21.52 -6.73
C LEU A 70 -1.48 20.05 -6.75
N ARG A 71 -2.38 19.69 -7.68
CA ARG A 71 -2.82 18.31 -7.91
C ARG A 71 -1.72 17.43 -8.46
N GLY A 72 -0.82 17.96 -9.30
CA GLY A 72 0.32 17.23 -9.82
C GLY A 72 1.27 16.76 -8.72
N LYS A 73 1.61 17.64 -7.76
CA LYS A 73 2.43 17.28 -6.59
C LYS A 73 1.76 16.20 -5.75
N LYS A 74 0.46 16.35 -5.48
CA LYS A 74 -0.33 15.37 -4.73
C LYS A 74 -0.39 14.03 -5.46
N LEU A 75 -0.62 14.03 -6.77
CA LEU A 75 -0.63 12.83 -7.59
C LEU A 75 0.70 12.09 -7.53
N LEU A 76 1.81 12.79 -7.67
CA LEU A 76 3.15 12.20 -7.55
C LEU A 76 3.37 11.60 -6.15
N ALA A 77 2.92 12.27 -5.08
CA ALA A 77 3.02 11.75 -3.73
C ALA A 77 2.21 10.44 -3.56
N LEU A 78 0.97 10.40 -4.08
CA LEU A 78 0.13 9.20 -4.08
C LEU A 78 0.81 8.05 -4.84
N MET A 79 1.43 8.33 -5.99
CA MET A 79 2.14 7.31 -6.78
C MET A 79 3.37 6.78 -6.06
N VAL A 80 4.21 7.66 -5.49
CA VAL A 80 5.44 7.28 -4.77
C VAL A 80 5.11 6.44 -3.53
N VAL A 81 4.14 6.88 -2.73
CA VAL A 81 3.70 6.17 -1.53
C VAL A 81 3.03 4.85 -1.88
N GLY A 82 2.15 4.84 -2.89
CA GLY A 82 1.51 3.63 -3.37
C GLY A 82 2.52 2.58 -3.81
N TYR A 83 3.51 2.98 -4.62
CA TYR A 83 4.61 2.13 -5.02
C TYR A 83 5.38 1.59 -3.82
N ALA A 84 5.83 2.46 -2.92
CA ALA A 84 6.68 2.09 -1.80
C ALA A 84 6.00 1.08 -0.86
N ILE A 85 4.74 1.34 -0.46
CA ILE A 85 4.00 0.46 0.45
C ILE A 85 3.56 -0.84 -0.25
N GLY A 86 3.09 -0.76 -1.49
CA GLY A 86 2.66 -1.94 -2.24
C GLY A 86 3.81 -2.92 -2.47
N VAL A 87 4.94 -2.42 -2.98
CA VAL A 87 6.12 -3.25 -3.27
C VAL A 87 6.76 -3.79 -2.00
N SER A 88 6.96 -2.96 -0.96
CA SER A 88 7.52 -3.40 0.32
C SER A 88 6.67 -4.50 0.96
N THR A 89 5.35 -4.40 0.89
CA THR A 89 4.44 -5.42 1.41
C THR A 89 4.50 -6.71 0.61
N LEU A 90 4.54 -6.66 -0.71
CA LEU A 90 4.69 -7.85 -1.55
C LEU A 90 5.99 -8.59 -1.23
N LEU A 91 7.11 -7.88 -1.13
CA LEU A 91 8.40 -8.47 -0.77
C LEU A 91 8.39 -9.08 0.64
N PHE A 92 7.73 -8.40 1.58
CA PHE A 92 7.61 -8.89 2.95
C PHE A 92 6.77 -10.17 3.01
N GLN A 93 5.63 -10.23 2.29
CA GLN A 93 4.80 -11.43 2.17
C GLN A 93 5.56 -12.58 1.50
N THR A 94 6.38 -12.29 0.50
CA THR A 94 7.24 -13.28 -0.15
C THR A 94 8.25 -13.86 0.82
N LEU A 95 8.93 -13.00 1.58
CA LEU A 95 9.94 -13.40 2.54
C LEU A 95 9.36 -14.22 3.71
N THR A 96 8.20 -13.81 4.21
CA THR A 96 7.52 -14.45 5.35
C THR A 96 6.66 -15.64 4.94
N HIS A 97 6.48 -15.90 3.66
CA HIS A 97 5.57 -16.93 3.11
C HIS A 97 4.14 -16.80 3.68
N ASN A 98 3.74 -15.59 4.02
CA ASN A 98 2.43 -15.33 4.62
C ASN A 98 1.76 -14.13 3.93
N PRO A 99 0.62 -14.34 3.23
CA PRO A 99 -0.06 -13.29 2.46
C PRO A 99 -0.80 -12.27 3.32
N ILE A 100 -0.87 -12.48 4.64
CA ILE A 100 -1.60 -11.60 5.57
C ILE A 100 -0.66 -10.59 6.24
N LEU A 101 0.65 -10.86 6.24
CA LEU A 101 1.61 -10.02 6.95
C LEU A 101 2.02 -8.79 6.15
N THR A 102 2.14 -7.67 6.86
CA THR A 102 2.64 -6.39 6.32
C THR A 102 3.80 -5.88 7.18
N PRO A 103 4.71 -5.06 6.62
CA PRO A 103 5.78 -4.43 7.40
C PRO A 103 5.27 -3.58 8.58
N SER A 104 4.12 -2.91 8.41
CA SER A 104 3.48 -2.11 9.46
C SER A 104 3.22 -2.89 10.75
N LEU A 105 2.93 -4.20 10.64
CA LEU A 105 2.74 -5.08 11.80
C LEU A 105 4.02 -5.31 12.61
N LEU A 106 5.21 -5.08 12.02
CA LEU A 106 6.48 -5.12 12.75
C LEU A 106 6.72 -3.88 13.62
N GLY A 107 5.75 -2.98 13.72
CA GLY A 107 5.83 -1.81 14.57
C GLY A 107 6.43 -0.55 13.90
N PHE A 108 6.62 -0.54 12.57
CA PHE A 108 7.11 0.65 11.86
C PHE A 108 6.23 1.89 12.10
N ASP A 109 4.91 1.71 11.99
CA ASP A 109 3.96 2.80 12.21
C ASP A 109 3.98 3.29 13.66
N SER A 110 4.07 2.35 14.61
CA SER A 110 4.17 2.68 16.06
C SER A 110 5.47 3.38 16.40
N LEU A 111 6.58 3.00 15.77
CA LEU A 111 7.88 3.66 15.92
C LEU A 111 7.82 5.09 15.39
N TYR A 112 7.20 5.31 14.23
CA TYR A 112 7.02 6.65 13.69
C TYR A 112 6.23 7.55 14.64
N VAL A 113 5.09 7.08 15.15
CA VAL A 113 4.28 7.82 16.12
C VAL A 113 5.07 8.12 17.40
N LEU A 114 5.87 7.16 17.88
CA LEU A 114 6.75 7.37 19.04
C LEU A 114 7.78 8.47 18.75
N LEU A 115 8.41 8.48 17.57
CA LEU A 115 9.36 9.52 17.18
C LEU A 115 8.71 10.90 17.13
N GLN A 116 7.49 11.01 16.55
CA GLN A 116 6.75 12.28 16.56
C GLN A 116 6.43 12.73 17.98
N SER A 117 5.97 11.81 18.84
CA SER A 117 5.66 12.11 20.25
C SER A 117 6.89 12.57 21.02
N LEU A 118 8.05 11.94 20.82
CA LEU A 118 9.31 12.34 21.44
C LEU A 118 9.79 13.72 20.96
N LEU A 119 9.72 13.97 19.65
CA LEU A 119 10.11 15.26 19.10
C LEU A 119 9.26 16.40 19.66
N VAL A 120 7.94 16.21 19.74
CA VAL A 120 7.03 17.21 20.31
C VAL A 120 7.26 17.36 21.82
N PHE A 121 7.48 16.26 22.54
CA PHE A 121 7.73 16.27 23.98
C PHE A 121 9.00 17.08 24.35
N PHE A 122 10.10 16.88 23.62
CA PHE A 122 11.36 17.56 23.93
C PHE A 122 11.47 18.97 23.36
N LEU A 123 10.87 19.23 22.21
CA LEU A 123 11.02 20.52 21.51
C LEU A 123 9.81 21.46 21.70
N GLY A 124 8.64 20.92 22.06
CA GLY A 124 7.37 21.62 22.03
C GLY A 124 6.81 21.78 20.60
N ALA A 125 5.51 22.02 20.46
CA ALA A 125 4.83 22.10 19.16
C ALA A 125 5.38 23.22 18.27
N ILE A 126 5.72 24.39 18.84
CA ILE A 126 6.21 25.55 18.07
C ILE A 126 7.55 25.23 17.42
N SER A 127 8.52 24.71 18.21
CA SER A 127 9.84 24.35 17.68
C SER A 127 9.75 23.18 16.71
N PHE A 128 8.90 22.19 16.98
CA PHE A 128 8.65 21.05 16.10
C PHE A 128 8.15 21.48 14.71
N THR A 129 7.25 22.44 14.62
CA THR A 129 6.71 22.93 13.34
C THR A 129 7.72 23.82 12.61
N SER A 130 8.69 24.40 13.30
CA SER A 130 9.75 25.24 12.73
C SER A 130 11.01 24.46 12.29
N ILE A 131 11.10 23.16 12.58
CA ILE A 131 12.22 22.31 12.12
C ILE A 131 12.29 22.33 10.58
N ASN A 132 13.52 22.41 10.07
CA ASN A 132 13.74 22.26 8.63
C ASN A 132 13.16 20.92 8.14
N PRO A 133 12.22 20.94 7.17
CA PRO A 133 11.54 19.72 6.71
C PRO A 133 12.50 18.62 6.23
N ILE A 134 13.63 18.99 5.60
CA ILE A 134 14.63 18.02 5.12
C ILE A 134 15.34 17.35 6.29
N ALA A 135 15.72 18.13 7.32
CA ALA A 135 16.39 17.60 8.51
C ALA A 135 15.47 16.64 9.26
N LYS A 136 14.18 17.02 9.46
CA LYS A 136 13.18 16.17 10.10
C LYS A 136 12.98 14.87 9.33
N PHE A 137 12.74 14.95 8.02
CA PHE A 137 12.55 13.79 7.14
C PHE A 137 13.76 12.84 7.18
N THR A 138 14.97 13.38 7.09
CA THR A 138 16.22 12.59 7.14
C THR A 138 16.35 11.89 8.48
N LEU A 139 16.09 12.60 9.58
CA LEU A 139 16.12 12.04 10.93
C LEU A 139 15.12 10.89 11.07
N GLU A 140 13.89 11.07 10.63
CA GLU A 140 12.85 10.05 10.67
C GLU A 140 13.26 8.79 9.89
N ILE A 141 13.73 8.95 8.65
CA ILE A 141 14.19 7.80 7.83
C ILE A 141 15.37 7.10 8.50
N VAL A 142 16.38 7.84 8.96
CA VAL A 142 17.58 7.25 9.58
C VAL A 142 17.22 6.49 10.84
N LEU A 143 16.37 7.05 11.71
CA LEU A 143 15.96 6.39 12.95
C LEU A 143 15.08 5.16 12.68
N MET A 144 14.10 5.26 11.78
CA MET A 144 13.25 4.13 11.41
C MET A 144 14.05 3.01 10.74
N PHE A 145 14.92 3.36 9.80
CA PHE A 145 15.80 2.42 9.12
C PHE A 145 16.80 1.79 10.09
N GLY A 146 17.45 2.59 10.94
CA GLY A 146 18.40 2.12 11.96
C GLY A 146 17.76 1.16 12.96
N ALA A 147 16.56 1.47 13.47
CA ALA A 147 15.80 0.59 14.35
C ALA A 147 15.45 -0.74 13.66
N SER A 148 15.06 -0.68 12.38
CA SER A 148 14.77 -1.89 11.59
C SER A 148 15.99 -2.75 11.38
N LEU A 149 17.14 -2.16 11.03
CA LEU A 149 18.40 -2.89 10.88
C LEU A 149 18.82 -3.53 12.19
N LEU A 150 18.68 -2.81 13.30
CA LEU A 150 19.01 -3.32 14.64
C LEU A 150 18.14 -4.53 14.99
N LEU A 151 16.82 -4.44 14.75
CA LEU A 151 15.93 -5.59 14.91
C LEU A 151 16.34 -6.77 14.04
N PHE A 152 16.67 -6.54 12.77
CA PHE A 152 17.10 -7.60 11.86
C PHE A 152 18.44 -8.21 12.30
N GLN A 153 19.40 -7.40 12.72
CA GLN A 153 20.70 -7.87 13.20
C GLN A 153 20.58 -8.71 14.48
N LEU A 154 19.77 -8.27 15.44
CA LEU A 154 19.51 -9.01 16.67
C LEU A 154 18.91 -10.39 16.41
N LEU A 155 18.05 -10.51 15.41
CA LEU A 155 17.33 -11.74 15.09
C LEU A 155 18.13 -12.70 14.20
N PHE A 156 18.93 -12.17 13.26
CA PHE A 156 19.75 -12.98 12.37
C PHE A 156 21.11 -13.35 12.96
N SER A 157 21.52 -12.73 14.08
CA SER A 157 22.82 -12.98 14.73
C SER A 157 22.92 -14.37 15.41
N LYS A 158 21.83 -14.97 15.83
CA LYS A 158 21.82 -16.30 16.44
C LYS A 158 21.26 -17.35 15.50
N SER A 159 21.93 -18.45 15.37
CA SER A 159 21.81 -19.64 14.51
C SER A 159 20.41 -20.12 14.04
N SER A 160 19.31 -19.62 14.56
CA SER A 160 17.97 -19.95 14.10
C SER A 160 17.35 -18.75 13.35
N GLN A 161 17.48 -18.78 12.04
CA GLN A 161 16.87 -17.82 11.11
C GLN A 161 15.34 -18.07 11.01
N ASP A 162 14.66 -17.88 12.11
CA ASP A 162 13.24 -18.13 12.22
C ASP A 162 12.48 -16.80 11.98
N LEU A 163 11.91 -16.66 10.78
CA LEU A 163 11.10 -15.51 10.41
C LEU A 163 9.87 -15.34 11.35
N THR A 164 9.40 -16.44 11.93
CA THR A 164 8.32 -16.40 12.92
C THR A 164 8.74 -15.61 14.16
N ARG A 165 9.99 -15.77 14.59
CA ARG A 165 10.56 -14.98 15.70
C ARG A 165 10.70 -13.50 15.35
N LEU A 166 11.09 -13.20 14.10
CA LEU A 166 11.14 -11.81 13.61
C LEU A 166 9.78 -11.13 13.76
N ILE A 167 8.73 -11.81 13.31
CA ILE A 167 7.36 -11.29 13.39
C ILE A 167 6.93 -11.11 14.85
N LEU A 168 7.15 -12.11 15.69
CA LEU A 168 6.77 -12.06 17.10
C LEU A 168 7.47 -10.91 17.82
N VAL A 169 8.78 -10.79 17.66
CA VAL A 169 9.57 -9.70 18.26
C VAL A 169 9.14 -8.35 17.70
N GLY A 170 8.89 -8.24 16.39
CA GLY A 170 8.38 -7.01 15.77
C GLY A 170 7.04 -6.58 16.35
N VAL A 171 6.09 -7.50 16.54
CA VAL A 171 4.80 -7.22 17.18
C VAL A 171 4.99 -6.74 18.62
N ILE A 172 5.86 -7.39 19.40
CA ILE A 172 6.15 -6.99 20.79
C ILE A 172 6.73 -5.56 20.82
N PHE A 173 7.71 -5.25 19.96
CA PHE A 173 8.24 -3.89 19.84
C PHE A 173 7.19 -2.88 19.38
N GLY A 174 6.31 -3.27 18.45
CA GLY A 174 5.19 -2.43 18.03
C GLY A 174 4.25 -2.07 19.19
N VAL A 175 3.92 -3.03 20.06
CA VAL A 175 3.13 -2.79 21.28
C VAL A 175 3.90 -1.91 22.26
N LEU A 176 5.20 -2.16 22.46
CA LEU A 176 6.06 -1.36 23.33
C LEU A 176 6.10 0.10 22.86
N PHE A 177 6.37 0.36 21.58
CA PHE A 177 6.41 1.70 21.01
C PHE A 177 5.07 2.43 21.16
N ARG A 178 3.96 1.74 20.93
CA ARG A 178 2.62 2.29 21.15
C ARG A 178 2.36 2.65 22.60
N SER A 179 2.77 1.79 23.52
CA SER A 179 2.64 2.04 24.98
C SER A 179 3.48 3.22 25.42
N LEU A 180 4.72 3.36 24.92
CA LEU A 180 5.59 4.50 25.17
C LEU A 180 4.98 5.79 24.59
N SER A 181 4.47 5.75 23.36
CA SER A 181 3.78 6.91 22.76
C SER A 181 2.58 7.35 23.59
N ALA A 182 1.79 6.39 24.09
CA ALA A 182 0.65 6.67 24.95
C ALA A 182 1.05 7.26 26.32
N LEU A 183 2.19 6.82 26.88
CA LEU A 183 2.76 7.43 28.09
C LEU A 183 3.18 8.87 27.83
N ILE A 184 3.93 9.12 26.75
CA ILE A 184 4.41 10.46 26.39
C ILE A 184 3.22 11.40 26.12
N ALA A 185 2.19 10.91 25.41
CA ALA A 185 0.98 11.67 25.13
C ALA A 185 0.27 12.19 26.41
N ARG A 186 0.43 11.51 27.55
CA ARG A 186 -0.09 11.96 28.85
C ARG A 186 0.77 12.99 29.54
N LEU A 187 2.04 13.12 29.12
CA LEU A 187 3.01 14.07 29.67
C LEU A 187 3.09 15.37 28.85
N ILE A 188 2.65 15.33 27.58
CA ILE A 188 2.59 16.48 26.68
C ILE A 188 1.40 17.36 27.04
N ASN A 189 1.53 18.68 26.86
CA ASN A 189 0.40 19.60 26.97
C ASN A 189 -0.68 19.25 25.97
N PRO A 190 -1.99 19.38 26.31
CA PRO A 190 -3.09 19.06 25.41
C PRO A 190 -3.02 19.76 24.06
N ASP A 191 -2.57 21.02 24.02
CA ASP A 191 -2.44 21.79 22.77
C ASP A 191 -1.33 21.22 21.87
N ASP A 192 -0.21 20.81 22.45
CA ASP A 192 0.90 20.16 21.72
C ASP A 192 0.53 18.77 21.24
N PHE A 193 -0.34 18.05 21.97
CA PHE A 193 -0.81 16.72 21.59
C PHE A 193 -1.58 16.72 20.26
N VAL A 194 -2.29 17.79 19.94
CA VAL A 194 -3.00 17.93 18.64
C VAL A 194 -2.01 17.81 17.47
N VAL A 195 -0.79 18.32 17.63
CA VAL A 195 0.27 18.23 16.60
C VAL A 195 0.72 16.78 16.42
N VAL A 196 0.92 16.04 17.51
CA VAL A 196 1.25 14.60 17.45
C VAL A 196 0.12 13.81 16.77
N GLN A 197 -1.12 14.10 17.14
CA GLN A 197 -2.28 13.44 16.58
C GLN A 197 -2.41 13.70 15.07
N SER A 198 -2.18 14.93 14.62
CA SER A 198 -2.21 15.26 13.19
C SER A 198 -1.10 14.54 12.41
N ALA A 199 0.10 14.39 12.98
CA ALA A 199 1.21 13.65 12.39
C ALA A 199 1.00 12.13 12.37
N SER A 200 0.08 11.62 13.20
CA SER A 200 -0.23 10.17 13.28
C SER A 200 -1.10 9.67 12.12
N TYR A 201 -1.63 10.55 11.29
CA TYR A 201 -2.43 10.21 10.12
C TYR A 201 -1.73 10.60 8.84
N ALA A 202 -1.87 9.78 7.80
CA ALA A 202 -1.27 10.09 6.50
C ALA A 202 -1.93 11.30 5.83
N GLN A 203 -1.11 12.31 5.52
CA GLN A 203 -1.53 13.56 4.89
C GLN A 203 -0.90 13.73 3.52
N PHE A 204 -1.72 13.68 2.47
CA PHE A 204 -1.28 13.88 1.08
C PHE A 204 -1.44 15.34 0.61
N ASN A 205 -2.08 16.20 1.40
CA ASN A 205 -2.41 17.57 0.99
C ASN A 205 -1.24 18.55 1.13
N THR A 206 -0.31 18.31 2.06
CA THR A 206 0.75 19.23 2.45
C THR A 206 2.16 18.71 2.17
N VAL A 207 2.32 17.91 1.13
CA VAL A 207 3.62 17.29 0.81
C VAL A 207 4.61 18.32 0.28
N ASN A 208 5.80 18.39 0.88
CA ASN A 208 6.90 19.25 0.44
C ASN A 208 7.51 18.70 -0.86
N PRO A 209 7.64 19.52 -1.92
CA PRO A 209 8.18 19.09 -3.22
C PRO A 209 9.62 18.55 -3.16
N GLN A 210 10.45 19.10 -2.26
CA GLN A 210 11.84 18.65 -2.12
C GLN A 210 11.89 17.23 -1.53
N LEU A 211 11.07 16.96 -0.49
CA LEU A 211 10.97 15.64 0.12
C LEU A 211 10.40 14.61 -0.87
N LEU A 212 9.44 15.03 -1.68
CA LEU A 212 8.87 14.20 -2.73
C LEU A 212 9.94 13.80 -3.77
N GLY A 213 10.80 14.75 -4.19
CA GLY A 213 11.92 14.46 -5.10
C GLY A 213 12.89 13.43 -4.51
N ILE A 214 13.29 13.60 -3.24
CA ILE A 214 14.17 12.66 -2.54
C ILE A 214 13.51 11.28 -2.45
N SER A 215 12.25 11.21 -2.04
CA SER A 215 11.49 9.96 -1.94
C SER A 215 11.36 9.26 -3.29
N PHE A 216 11.13 10.01 -4.38
CA PHE A 216 11.09 9.45 -5.72
C PHE A 216 12.42 8.80 -6.12
N VAL A 217 13.55 9.47 -5.86
CA VAL A 217 14.89 8.91 -6.15
C VAL A 217 15.13 7.63 -5.34
N ILE A 218 14.79 7.62 -4.04
CA ILE A 218 14.92 6.43 -3.19
C ILE A 218 14.07 5.28 -3.74
N CYS A 219 12.83 5.54 -4.15
CA CYS A 219 11.94 4.53 -4.73
C CYS A 219 12.50 3.97 -6.06
N VAL A 220 13.06 4.82 -6.92
CA VAL A 220 13.68 4.37 -8.19
C VAL A 220 14.90 3.48 -7.92
N ILE A 221 15.80 3.90 -7.04
CA ILE A 221 16.99 3.12 -6.67
C ILE A 221 16.57 1.77 -6.07
N SER A 222 15.64 1.78 -5.13
CA SER A 222 15.08 0.55 -4.53
C SER A 222 14.45 -0.36 -5.58
N GLY A 223 13.72 0.23 -6.54
CA GLY A 223 13.11 -0.49 -7.65
C GLY A 223 14.12 -1.20 -8.54
N LEU A 224 15.26 -0.56 -8.84
CA LEU A 224 16.34 -1.17 -9.62
C LEU A 224 16.94 -2.38 -8.90
N PHE A 225 17.19 -2.28 -7.58
CA PHE A 225 17.67 -3.41 -6.77
C PHE A 225 16.66 -4.56 -6.76
N ILE A 226 15.37 -4.26 -6.53
CA ILE A 226 14.31 -5.26 -6.51
C ILE A 226 14.19 -5.95 -7.86
N TRP A 227 14.24 -5.17 -8.96
CA TRP A 227 14.16 -5.72 -10.30
C TRP A 227 15.32 -6.67 -10.62
N ARG A 228 16.53 -6.37 -10.08
CA ARG A 228 17.70 -7.26 -10.20
C ARG A 228 17.50 -8.56 -9.44
N TRP A 229 16.76 -8.56 -8.32
CA TRP A 229 16.54 -9.74 -7.47
C TRP A 229 15.23 -10.49 -7.78
N ARG A 230 14.44 -10.04 -8.74
CA ARG A 230 13.10 -10.62 -9.01
C ARG A 230 13.10 -12.14 -9.19
N TYR A 231 14.07 -12.69 -9.92
CA TYR A 231 14.18 -14.14 -10.12
C TYR A 231 14.59 -14.90 -8.85
N GLN A 232 15.42 -14.29 -8.02
CA GLN A 232 15.80 -14.86 -6.74
C GLN A 232 14.59 -14.86 -5.78
N CYS A 233 13.71 -13.87 -5.86
CA CYS A 233 12.45 -13.85 -5.11
C CYS A 233 11.50 -14.97 -5.56
N ASP A 234 11.47 -15.34 -6.85
CA ASP A 234 10.68 -16.48 -7.33
C ASP A 234 11.17 -17.80 -6.70
N VAL A 235 12.49 -18.00 -6.63
CA VAL A 235 13.08 -19.16 -5.99
C VAL A 235 12.87 -19.14 -4.46
N LEU A 236 12.86 -17.95 -3.85
CA LEU A 236 12.60 -17.80 -2.42
C LEU A 236 11.22 -18.33 -2.02
N MET A 237 10.22 -18.22 -2.89
CA MET A 237 8.87 -18.76 -2.66
C MET A 237 8.83 -20.30 -2.50
N LEU A 238 9.83 -21.01 -2.97
CA LEU A 238 9.94 -22.47 -2.79
C LEU A 238 10.34 -22.87 -1.36
N GLY A 239 10.70 -21.90 -0.53
CA GLY A 239 11.15 -22.10 0.84
C GLY A 239 12.67 -22.12 0.98
N LYS A 240 13.13 -21.95 2.24
CA LYS A 240 14.55 -21.80 2.58
C LYS A 240 15.42 -22.98 2.12
N ALA A 241 14.96 -24.23 2.35
CA ALA A 241 15.73 -25.41 2.03
C ALA A 241 15.96 -25.54 0.51
N GLN A 242 14.88 -25.38 -0.28
CA GLN A 242 14.93 -25.45 -1.73
C GLN A 242 15.76 -24.30 -2.33
N ALA A 243 15.58 -23.07 -1.83
CA ALA A 243 16.34 -21.92 -2.29
C ALA A 243 17.85 -22.11 -2.06
N THR A 244 18.23 -22.67 -0.91
CA THR A 244 19.65 -22.96 -0.60
C THR A 244 20.21 -24.06 -1.49
N ASN A 245 19.45 -25.13 -1.75
CA ASN A 245 19.84 -26.22 -2.65
C ASN A 245 20.02 -25.72 -4.10
N LEU A 246 19.27 -24.71 -4.52
CA LEU A 246 19.40 -24.06 -5.82
C LEU A 246 20.52 -23.00 -5.87
N GLY A 247 21.36 -22.93 -4.82
CA GLY A 247 22.55 -22.07 -4.79
C GLY A 247 22.31 -20.64 -4.36
N ILE A 248 21.11 -20.28 -3.87
CA ILE A 248 20.83 -18.94 -3.36
C ILE A 248 21.35 -18.81 -1.93
N ASN A 249 22.15 -17.78 -1.68
CA ASN A 249 22.48 -17.40 -0.32
C ASN A 249 21.27 -16.73 0.35
N TYR A 250 20.43 -17.57 0.98
CA TYR A 250 19.19 -17.17 1.63
C TYR A 250 19.39 -16.00 2.60
N GLN A 251 20.44 -16.03 3.42
CA GLN A 251 20.73 -15.03 4.44
C GLN A 251 20.99 -13.65 3.85
N ARG A 252 21.85 -13.60 2.82
CA ARG A 252 22.18 -12.34 2.14
C ARG A 252 20.97 -11.75 1.42
N LEU A 253 20.20 -12.61 0.74
CA LEU A 253 19.01 -12.18 0.03
C LEU A 253 17.92 -11.67 1.00
N ALA A 254 17.65 -12.42 2.08
CA ALA A 254 16.68 -12.03 3.10
C ALA A 254 17.05 -10.70 3.76
N PHE A 255 18.33 -10.53 4.16
CA PHE A 255 18.82 -9.28 4.74
C PHE A 255 18.70 -8.11 3.74
N GLY A 256 19.09 -8.33 2.47
CA GLY A 256 18.96 -7.32 1.42
C GLY A 256 17.50 -6.91 1.17
N LEU A 257 16.58 -7.88 1.10
CA LEU A 257 15.15 -7.60 0.95
C LEU A 257 14.58 -6.84 2.15
N LEU A 258 14.91 -7.24 3.39
CA LEU A 258 14.49 -6.54 4.60
C LEU A 258 15.03 -5.10 4.65
N THR A 259 16.27 -4.88 4.19
CA THR A 259 16.86 -3.55 4.05
C THR A 259 16.06 -2.67 3.10
N VAL A 260 15.73 -3.18 1.91
CA VAL A 260 14.93 -2.46 0.92
C VAL A 260 13.51 -2.20 1.41
N ILE A 261 12.89 -3.19 2.08
CA ILE A 261 11.57 -3.03 2.71
C ILE A 261 11.60 -1.90 3.73
N ALA A 262 12.59 -1.91 4.62
CA ALA A 262 12.75 -0.88 5.66
C ALA A 262 12.92 0.53 5.06
N VAL A 263 13.74 0.67 4.01
CA VAL A 263 13.93 1.94 3.31
C VAL A 263 12.63 2.44 2.67
N LEU A 264 11.92 1.56 1.95
CA LEU A 264 10.66 1.94 1.29
C LEU A 264 9.59 2.35 2.29
N VAL A 265 9.40 1.57 3.37
CA VAL A 265 8.41 1.87 4.40
C VAL A 265 8.77 3.15 5.14
N ALA A 266 10.03 3.30 5.59
CA ALA A 266 10.49 4.51 6.27
C ALA A 266 10.30 5.76 5.40
N THR A 267 10.63 5.68 4.10
CA THR A 267 10.46 6.79 3.14
C THR A 267 8.99 7.15 2.96
N ALA A 268 8.11 6.17 2.76
CA ALA A 268 6.68 6.43 2.58
C ALA A 268 6.05 7.03 3.85
N THR A 269 6.39 6.47 5.02
CA THR A 269 5.85 6.91 6.31
C THR A 269 6.38 8.29 6.71
N ALA A 270 7.67 8.57 6.47
CA ALA A 270 8.23 9.90 6.74
C ALA A 270 7.68 10.97 5.78
N LEU A 271 7.29 10.61 4.53
CA LEU A 271 6.77 11.56 3.55
C LEU A 271 5.34 12.02 3.86
N VAL A 272 4.46 11.10 4.21
CA VAL A 272 3.02 11.38 4.38
C VAL A 272 2.45 10.96 5.74
N GLY A 273 3.13 10.14 6.50
CA GLY A 273 2.63 9.48 7.70
C GLY A 273 2.27 8.01 7.47
N PRO A 274 1.90 7.27 8.53
CA PRO A 274 1.60 5.85 8.44
C PRO A 274 0.32 5.58 7.65
N VAL A 275 0.32 4.52 6.83
CA VAL A 275 -0.84 4.01 6.10
C VAL A 275 -0.97 2.51 6.38
N THR A 276 -1.55 2.20 7.53
CA THR A 276 -1.74 0.83 8.02
C THR A 276 -2.71 0.06 7.10
N PHE A 277 -2.59 -1.26 6.99
CA PHE A 277 -3.43 -2.16 6.18
C PHE A 277 -3.50 -1.88 4.67
N PHE A 278 -3.03 -0.73 4.18
CA PHE A 278 -3.05 -0.42 2.75
C PHE A 278 -2.29 -1.46 1.93
N GLY A 279 -1.10 -1.82 2.36
CA GLY A 279 -0.29 -2.84 1.70
C GLY A 279 -1.00 -4.19 1.60
N LEU A 280 -1.72 -4.59 2.66
CA LEU A 280 -2.52 -5.81 2.67
C LEU A 280 -3.64 -5.76 1.63
N LEU A 281 -4.41 -4.68 1.60
CA LEU A 281 -5.49 -4.46 0.62
C LEU A 281 -4.97 -4.61 -0.81
N VAL A 282 -3.88 -3.90 -1.12
CA VAL A 282 -3.27 -3.89 -2.45
C VAL A 282 -2.73 -5.25 -2.85
N CYS A 283 -2.02 -5.94 -1.95
CA CYS A 283 -1.49 -7.27 -2.23
C CYS A 283 -2.62 -8.30 -2.41
N ALA A 284 -3.70 -8.20 -1.61
CA ALA A 284 -4.86 -9.07 -1.76
C ALA A 284 -5.55 -8.89 -3.13
N LEU A 285 -5.74 -7.64 -3.57
CA LEU A 285 -6.28 -7.34 -4.90
C LEU A 285 -5.33 -7.82 -6.00
N THR A 286 -4.03 -7.55 -5.87
CA THR A 286 -3.01 -7.99 -6.83
C THR A 286 -3.00 -9.51 -7.00
N ASN A 287 -3.06 -10.26 -5.90
CA ASN A 287 -3.08 -11.73 -5.93
C ASN A 287 -4.36 -12.30 -6.59
N ARG A 288 -5.45 -11.54 -6.61
CA ARG A 288 -6.69 -11.90 -7.32
C ARG A 288 -6.61 -11.67 -8.83
N ILE A 289 -5.83 -10.65 -9.23
CA ILE A 289 -5.72 -10.18 -10.62
C ILE A 289 -4.54 -10.85 -11.33
N ALA A 290 -3.46 -11.17 -10.59
CA ALA A 290 -2.25 -11.76 -11.15
C ALA A 290 -2.52 -13.12 -11.77
N ARG A 291 -2.10 -13.29 -13.04
CA ARG A 291 -2.23 -14.54 -13.78
C ARG A 291 -1.15 -15.55 -13.39
N HIS A 292 0.05 -15.06 -13.18
CA HIS A 292 1.21 -15.86 -12.78
C HIS A 292 1.77 -15.40 -11.45
N MET A 293 2.35 -16.32 -10.71
CA MET A 293 2.97 -16.03 -9.40
C MET A 293 4.39 -15.46 -9.49
N TYR A 294 4.91 -15.22 -10.71
CA TYR A 294 6.24 -14.66 -10.91
C TYR A 294 6.36 -13.21 -10.42
N HIS A 295 7.44 -12.89 -9.72
CA HIS A 295 7.70 -11.54 -9.21
C HIS A 295 7.82 -10.49 -10.31
N SER A 296 8.30 -10.86 -11.50
CA SER A 296 8.33 -9.96 -12.65
C SER A 296 6.96 -9.42 -13.07
N GLU A 297 5.89 -10.18 -12.82
CA GLU A 297 4.52 -9.75 -13.08
C GLU A 297 3.90 -9.08 -11.84
N ARG A 298 4.05 -9.72 -10.68
CA ARG A 298 3.44 -9.26 -9.43
C ARG A 298 3.98 -7.90 -8.97
N LEU A 299 5.27 -7.61 -9.16
CA LEU A 299 5.88 -6.32 -8.83
C LEU A 299 5.27 -5.18 -9.65
N ILE A 300 5.06 -5.39 -10.96
CA ILE A 300 4.42 -4.40 -11.82
C ILE A 300 2.94 -4.22 -11.41
N LEU A 301 2.23 -5.33 -11.23
CA LEU A 301 0.81 -5.27 -10.89
C LEU A 301 0.57 -4.64 -9.53
N VAL A 302 1.35 -4.99 -8.49
CA VAL A 302 1.19 -4.41 -7.16
C VAL A 302 1.44 -2.91 -7.17
N SER A 303 2.43 -2.45 -7.95
CA SER A 303 2.71 -1.03 -8.12
C SER A 303 1.53 -0.29 -8.77
N LEU A 304 1.01 -0.84 -9.88
CA LEU A 304 -0.13 -0.25 -10.59
C LEU A 304 -1.40 -0.24 -9.72
N VAL A 305 -1.73 -1.37 -9.09
CA VAL A 305 -2.91 -1.49 -8.21
C VAL A 305 -2.82 -0.55 -7.02
N ALA A 306 -1.63 -0.43 -6.41
CA ALA A 306 -1.41 0.50 -5.29
C ALA A 306 -1.64 1.96 -5.71
N MET A 307 -1.07 2.36 -6.84
CA MET A 307 -1.27 3.71 -7.39
C MET A 307 -2.74 3.97 -7.71
N ILE A 308 -3.43 3.01 -8.36
CA ILE A 308 -4.87 3.11 -8.67
C ILE A 308 -5.68 3.29 -7.38
N CYS A 309 -5.45 2.45 -6.37
CA CYS A 309 -6.20 2.51 -5.11
C CYS A 309 -6.03 3.86 -4.40
N LEU A 310 -4.81 4.41 -4.35
CA LEU A 310 -4.59 5.72 -3.72
C LEU A 310 -5.17 6.86 -4.55
N VAL A 311 -4.96 6.88 -5.87
CA VAL A 311 -5.45 7.95 -6.74
C VAL A 311 -6.98 7.96 -6.79
N LEU A 312 -7.64 6.80 -6.97
CA LEU A 312 -9.09 6.70 -6.93
C LEU A 312 -9.63 7.00 -5.53
N GLY A 313 -8.99 6.44 -4.49
CA GLY A 313 -9.38 6.72 -3.11
C GLY A 313 -9.34 8.21 -2.79
N GLN A 314 -8.28 8.91 -3.20
CA GLN A 314 -8.16 10.36 -3.03
C GLN A 314 -9.19 11.12 -3.87
N THR A 315 -9.46 10.67 -5.11
CA THR A 315 -10.48 11.29 -5.96
C THR A 315 -11.86 11.19 -5.32
N VAL A 316 -12.25 10.02 -4.84
CA VAL A 316 -13.53 9.82 -4.15
C VAL A 316 -13.58 10.64 -2.85
N PHE A 317 -12.50 10.65 -2.09
CA PHE A 317 -12.41 11.41 -0.84
C PHE A 317 -12.59 12.91 -1.06
N GLU A 318 -11.98 13.50 -2.09
CA GLU A 318 -12.09 14.92 -2.41
C GLU A 318 -13.46 15.28 -3.02
N GLN A 319 -13.98 14.45 -3.92
CA GLN A 319 -15.16 14.80 -4.72
C GLN A 319 -16.48 14.37 -4.05
N VAL A 320 -16.48 13.27 -3.30
CA VAL A 320 -17.69 12.74 -2.67
C VAL A 320 -17.78 13.11 -1.20
N LEU A 321 -16.66 13.02 -0.47
CA LEU A 321 -16.62 13.29 0.97
C LEU A 321 -16.25 14.74 1.31
N GLY A 322 -15.97 15.60 0.32
CA GLY A 322 -15.66 17.01 0.52
C GLY A 322 -14.46 17.26 1.43
N MET A 323 -13.49 16.34 1.46
CA MET A 323 -12.32 16.33 2.36
C MET A 323 -12.68 16.33 3.87
N ALA A 324 -13.88 15.87 4.23
CA ALA A 324 -14.30 15.74 5.62
C ALA A 324 -13.60 14.55 6.27
N GLY A 325 -12.40 14.76 6.83
CA GLY A 325 -11.60 13.71 7.51
C GLY A 325 -10.22 13.49 6.89
N VAL A 326 -9.69 12.29 7.03
CA VAL A 326 -8.37 11.90 6.55
C VAL A 326 -8.48 10.62 5.71
N LEU A 327 -7.88 10.62 4.51
CA LEU A 327 -7.92 9.49 3.58
C LEU A 327 -7.42 8.19 4.21
N SER A 328 -6.39 8.24 5.07
CA SER A 328 -5.83 7.06 5.73
C SER A 328 -6.87 6.28 6.55
N VAL A 329 -7.81 6.98 7.19
CA VAL A 329 -8.88 6.34 7.99
C VAL A 329 -9.80 5.51 7.09
N VAL A 330 -10.14 6.03 5.91
CA VAL A 330 -10.97 5.28 4.93
C VAL A 330 -10.23 4.05 4.41
N ILE A 331 -8.94 4.20 4.12
CA ILE A 331 -8.08 3.10 3.67
C ILE A 331 -7.92 2.05 4.77
N GLU A 332 -7.72 2.46 6.02
CA GLU A 332 -7.60 1.56 7.18
C GLU A 332 -8.87 0.75 7.40
N LEU A 333 -10.03 1.40 7.30
CA LEU A 333 -11.32 0.71 7.40
C LEU A 333 -11.48 -0.32 6.27
N ALA A 334 -11.23 0.08 5.02
CA ALA A 334 -11.33 -0.83 3.88
C ALA A 334 -10.33 -1.99 3.99
N GLY A 335 -9.07 -1.69 4.35
CA GLY A 335 -8.02 -2.70 4.54
C GLY A 335 -8.32 -3.65 5.68
N GLY A 336 -8.85 -3.15 6.81
CA GLY A 336 -9.29 -3.96 7.94
C GLY A 336 -10.44 -4.91 7.57
N LEU A 337 -11.43 -4.45 6.80
CA LEU A 337 -12.51 -5.30 6.31
C LEU A 337 -11.99 -6.40 5.36
N VAL A 338 -11.08 -6.06 4.46
CA VAL A 338 -10.43 -7.05 3.57
C VAL A 338 -9.64 -8.07 4.38
N PHE A 339 -8.93 -7.64 5.42
CA PHE A 339 -8.22 -8.52 6.34
C PHE A 339 -9.15 -9.55 7.00
N LEU A 340 -10.27 -9.10 7.55
CA LEU A 340 -11.28 -9.99 8.14
C LEU A 340 -11.83 -10.98 7.11
N LEU A 341 -12.17 -10.50 5.92
CA LEU A 341 -12.66 -11.36 4.84
C LEU A 341 -11.63 -12.43 4.44
N LEU A 342 -10.34 -12.08 4.36
CA LEU A 342 -9.27 -13.04 4.04
C LEU A 342 -9.15 -14.13 5.11
N ILE A 343 -9.23 -13.77 6.42
CA ILE A 343 -9.19 -14.74 7.51
C ILE A 343 -10.34 -15.73 7.37
N PHE A 344 -11.60 -15.25 7.22
CA PHE A 344 -12.76 -16.11 7.08
C PHE A 344 -12.72 -17.01 5.85
N MET A 345 -12.17 -16.53 4.74
CA MET A 345 -12.02 -17.33 3.52
C MET A 345 -10.93 -18.41 3.66
N THR A 346 -9.87 -18.14 4.43
CA THR A 346 -8.79 -19.10 4.65
C THR A 346 -9.21 -20.24 5.59
N GLN A 347 -10.10 -19.96 6.55
CA GLN A 347 -10.64 -21.00 7.45
C GLN A 347 -11.62 -21.97 6.78
N ARG A 348 -12.16 -21.63 5.61
CA ARG A 348 -13.11 -22.49 4.87
C ARG A 348 -12.44 -23.44 3.86
N ARG A 349 -11.12 -23.41 3.74
CA ARG A 349 -10.32 -24.36 2.94
C ARG A 349 -9.53 -25.29 3.86
#